data_27b921e612f093bed62af2bd6fe6bacf
#
_entry.id   27b921e612f093bed62af2bd6fe6bacf
#
_cell.length_a   1.000
_cell.length_b   1.000
_cell.length_c   1.000
_cell.angle_alpha   90.00
_cell.angle_beta   90.00
_cell.angle_gamma   90.00
#
_symmetry.space_group_name_H-M   'P 1'
#
loop_
_entity.id
_entity.type
_entity.pdbx_description
1 polymer ?
#
loop_
_entity_poly.entity_id
_entity_poly.type
_entity_poly.pdbx_seq_one_letter_code
_entity_poly.pdbx_strand_id
1 'polypeptide(L)'
;YKTGDKLPDDAIGNLFNYTVIKDVVDIDTDLKQEDLQKELISSYIISEGLEQQIIDFFDNLEKPNHKAVKIIGNYGSGKSHLIAFLVSIINNESYRSLIKNAKVRKAAEKISRKFFTVQFELQPVDVDLSFFFFRELEKQIKQAYGIEIPKLTKDTINFKDHLAEIIETLKAKDPSKGLMVIVDEVSDFLQAKQSFQIKRDFQFLRVVAQVCQDQDMLLAISMQEDIYSSPKLSDIAGDEARISERFQNIIIRREAVKQVIAQRIVSKTKQQHIEIEQKLKPFIDKIEDVANKQEEYIELFPFTPG
;
A
#
# COMPACT_ATOMS: atom_id res chain seq x y z
N TYR A 1 -30.28 -9.77 -12.24
CA TYR A 1 -30.57 -8.89 -13.39
C TYR A 1 -29.41 -9.01 -14.38
N LYS A 2 -29.72 -9.22 -15.68
CA LYS A 2 -28.70 -9.16 -16.72
C LYS A 2 -28.32 -7.70 -16.96
N THR A 3 -27.07 -7.41 -17.19
CA THR A 3 -26.58 -6.07 -17.57
C THR A 3 -27.37 -5.60 -18.82
N GLY A 4 -28.24 -4.60 -18.64
CA GLY A 4 -29.05 -4.02 -19.73
C GLY A 4 -30.56 -4.01 -19.50
N ASP A 5 -31.08 -4.68 -18.45
CA ASP A 5 -32.50 -4.61 -18.13
C ASP A 5 -32.82 -3.26 -17.48
N LYS A 6 -33.85 -2.56 -17.95
CA LYS A 6 -34.36 -1.36 -17.30
C LYS A 6 -34.92 -1.74 -15.93
N LEU A 7 -34.36 -1.13 -14.87
CA LEU A 7 -34.91 -1.26 -13.51
C LEU A 7 -36.26 -0.58 -13.41
N PRO A 8 -37.21 -1.06 -12.57
CA PRO A 8 -38.43 -0.32 -12.23
C PRO A 8 -38.09 1.10 -11.76
N ASP A 9 -38.95 2.07 -12.06
CA ASP A 9 -38.72 3.50 -11.74
C ASP A 9 -38.54 3.77 -10.23
N ASP A 10 -39.04 2.89 -9.36
CA ASP A 10 -38.91 2.94 -7.91
C ASP A 10 -37.75 2.08 -7.36
N ALA A 11 -36.96 1.46 -8.24
CA ALA A 11 -35.87 0.61 -7.79
C ALA A 11 -34.75 1.41 -7.15
N ILE A 12 -34.25 0.90 -6.03
CA ILE A 12 -33.09 1.47 -5.30
C ILE A 12 -31.88 1.65 -6.21
N GLY A 13 -31.68 0.75 -7.18
CA GLY A 13 -30.60 0.81 -8.14
C GLY A 13 -30.58 2.04 -9.05
N ASN A 14 -31.69 2.80 -9.14
CA ASN A 14 -31.74 4.07 -9.87
C ASN A 14 -31.13 5.25 -9.10
N LEU A 15 -30.90 5.07 -7.79
CA LEU A 15 -30.41 6.12 -6.90
C LEU A 15 -28.89 6.26 -6.86
N PHE A 16 -28.15 5.39 -7.56
CA PHE A 16 -26.69 5.45 -7.64
C PHE A 16 -26.18 4.75 -8.91
N ASN A 17 -24.98 5.11 -9.32
CA ASN A 17 -24.29 4.44 -10.42
C ASN A 17 -23.32 3.42 -9.82
N TYR A 18 -23.56 2.12 -10.08
CA TYR A 18 -22.73 1.04 -9.59
C TYR A 18 -21.64 0.71 -10.60
N THR A 19 -20.39 0.75 -10.16
CA THR A 19 -19.24 0.33 -10.95
C THR A 19 -18.65 -0.95 -10.36
N VAL A 20 -18.61 -2.01 -11.16
CA VAL A 20 -17.90 -3.23 -10.76
C VAL A 20 -16.41 -2.93 -10.80
N ILE A 21 -15.75 -3.13 -9.67
CA ILE A 21 -14.29 -2.98 -9.55
C ILE A 21 -13.68 -4.37 -9.49
N LYS A 22 -12.49 -4.54 -10.03
CA LYS A 22 -11.67 -5.72 -9.76
C LYS A 22 -11.33 -5.71 -8.27
N ASP A 23 -11.86 -6.68 -7.53
CA ASP A 23 -11.87 -6.68 -6.06
C ASP A 23 -10.48 -6.81 -5.43
N VAL A 24 -9.55 -7.45 -6.12
CA VAL A 24 -8.20 -7.71 -5.60
C VAL A 24 -7.18 -7.32 -6.66
N VAL A 25 -6.24 -6.45 -6.29
CA VAL A 25 -5.03 -6.23 -7.08
C VAL A 25 -4.05 -7.33 -6.71
N ASP A 26 -3.84 -8.24 -7.63
CA ASP A 26 -2.73 -9.19 -7.54
C ASP A 26 -1.46 -8.46 -8.02
N ILE A 27 -0.67 -8.04 -7.03
CA ILE A 27 0.52 -7.25 -7.27
C ILE A 27 1.52 -7.98 -8.20
N ASP A 28 1.58 -9.32 -8.13
CA ASP A 28 2.49 -10.13 -8.94
C ASP A 28 2.08 -10.22 -10.42
N THR A 29 0.79 -10.20 -10.71
CA THR A 29 0.26 -10.34 -12.08
C THR A 29 -0.17 -9.02 -12.68
N ASP A 30 -0.80 -8.12 -11.93
CA ASP A 30 -1.36 -6.88 -12.44
C ASP A 30 -0.27 -5.85 -12.77
N LEU A 31 0.84 -5.83 -12.02
CA LEU A 31 2.00 -4.99 -12.33
C LEU A 31 2.79 -5.43 -13.57
N LYS A 32 2.46 -6.56 -14.19
CA LYS A 32 3.07 -7.02 -15.44
C LYS A 32 2.26 -6.64 -16.68
N GLN A 33 1.03 -6.13 -16.52
CA GLN A 33 0.14 -5.76 -17.61
C GLN A 33 -0.01 -4.24 -17.68
N GLU A 34 0.48 -3.64 -18.74
CA GLU A 34 0.54 -2.18 -18.91
C GLU A 34 -0.85 -1.52 -18.85
N ASP A 35 -1.86 -2.11 -19.47
CA ASP A 35 -3.22 -1.56 -19.50
C ASP A 35 -3.85 -1.56 -18.09
N LEU A 36 -3.64 -2.64 -17.32
CA LEU A 36 -4.13 -2.72 -15.94
C LEU A 36 -3.44 -1.71 -15.03
N GLN A 37 -2.14 -1.47 -15.22
CA GLN A 37 -1.41 -0.42 -14.47
C GLN A 37 -1.98 0.97 -14.78
N LYS A 38 -2.22 1.28 -16.06
CA LYS A 38 -2.79 2.57 -16.47
C LYS A 38 -4.19 2.77 -15.90
N GLU A 39 -5.02 1.74 -15.94
CA GLU A 39 -6.35 1.75 -15.34
C GLU A 39 -6.28 1.97 -13.83
N LEU A 40 -5.41 1.22 -13.13
CA LEU A 40 -5.20 1.37 -11.70
C LEU A 40 -4.84 2.82 -11.34
N ILE A 41 -3.86 3.42 -12.02
CA ILE A 41 -3.39 4.76 -11.71
C ILE A 41 -4.47 5.80 -12.02
N SER A 42 -5.11 5.71 -13.19
CA SER A 42 -6.13 6.67 -13.61
C SER A 42 -7.41 6.59 -12.78
N SER A 43 -7.70 5.43 -12.18
CA SER A 43 -8.86 5.22 -11.33
C SER A 43 -8.58 5.34 -9.83
N TYR A 44 -7.30 5.47 -9.42
CA TYR A 44 -6.95 5.54 -8.00
C TYR A 44 -7.47 6.82 -7.35
N ILE A 45 -8.25 6.66 -6.28
CA ILE A 45 -8.80 7.78 -5.51
C ILE A 45 -7.87 8.06 -4.33
N ILE A 46 -7.27 9.23 -4.35
CA ILE A 46 -6.43 9.72 -3.26
C ILE A 46 -7.30 10.54 -2.31
N SER A 47 -7.57 9.98 -1.13
CA SER A 47 -8.29 10.69 -0.07
C SER A 47 -7.48 11.87 0.47
N GLU A 48 -8.15 12.86 1.07
CA GLU A 48 -7.48 14.01 1.70
C GLU A 48 -6.43 13.58 2.73
N GLY A 49 -6.73 12.55 3.52
CA GLY A 49 -5.81 12.02 4.52
C GLY A 49 -4.57 11.31 3.92
N LEU A 50 -4.63 10.86 2.66
CA LEU A 50 -3.50 10.23 1.96
C LEU A 50 -2.70 11.22 1.10
N GLU A 51 -3.31 12.31 0.64
CA GLU A 51 -2.67 13.28 -0.27
C GLU A 51 -1.31 13.72 0.25
N GLN A 52 -1.28 14.28 1.47
CA GLN A 52 -0.04 14.79 2.04
C GLN A 52 0.96 13.68 2.34
N GLN A 53 0.51 12.52 2.80
CA GLN A 53 1.38 11.39 3.11
C GLN A 53 2.09 10.85 1.86
N ILE A 54 1.40 10.81 0.71
CA ILE A 54 2.01 10.40 -0.58
C ILE A 54 3.00 11.45 -1.07
N ILE A 55 2.68 12.74 -0.93
CA ILE A 55 3.61 13.83 -1.28
C ILE A 55 4.87 13.74 -0.42
N ASP A 56 4.72 13.58 0.90
CA ASP A 56 5.83 13.44 1.84
C ASP A 56 6.68 12.18 1.53
N PHE A 57 6.05 11.12 1.04
CA PHE A 57 6.75 9.92 0.60
C PHE A 57 7.62 10.20 -0.64
N PHE A 58 7.10 10.87 -1.66
CA PHE A 58 7.89 11.22 -2.84
C PHE A 58 9.03 12.20 -2.49
N ASP A 59 8.77 13.17 -1.63
CA ASP A 59 9.81 14.08 -1.14
C ASP A 59 10.86 13.34 -0.27
N ASN A 60 10.45 12.33 0.51
CA ASN A 60 11.39 11.48 1.25
C ASN A 60 12.26 10.64 0.31
N LEU A 61 11.68 10.09 -0.76
CA LEU A 61 12.38 9.26 -1.73
C LEU A 61 13.58 9.98 -2.37
N GLU A 62 13.45 11.28 -2.61
CA GLU A 62 14.51 12.10 -3.23
C GLU A 62 15.62 12.54 -2.23
N LYS A 63 15.46 12.28 -0.93
CA LYS A 63 16.51 12.61 0.06
C LYS A 63 17.67 11.62 -0.02
N PRO A 64 18.90 12.08 0.23
CA PRO A 64 20.08 11.18 0.28
C PRO A 64 19.92 10.08 1.36
N ASN A 65 19.39 10.44 2.53
CA ASN A 65 19.20 9.56 3.68
C ASN A 65 17.69 9.31 3.89
N HIS A 66 17.02 8.78 2.84
CA HIS A 66 15.59 8.53 2.91
C HIS A 66 15.26 7.39 3.88
N LYS A 67 14.10 7.50 4.51
CA LYS A 67 13.59 6.45 5.39
C LYS A 67 12.94 5.34 4.59
N ALA A 68 12.99 4.13 5.12
CA ALA A 68 12.09 3.05 4.71
C ALA A 68 10.63 3.46 4.92
N VAL A 69 9.70 2.78 4.27
CA VAL A 69 8.27 3.14 4.31
C VAL A 69 7.46 1.99 4.90
N LYS A 70 6.53 2.34 5.80
CA LYS A 70 5.59 1.43 6.40
C LYS A 70 4.17 1.88 6.05
N ILE A 71 3.45 1.05 5.30
CA ILE A 71 2.05 1.27 4.93
C ILE A 71 1.17 0.53 5.93
N ILE A 72 0.38 1.27 6.68
CA ILE A 72 -0.44 0.76 7.78
C ILE A 72 -1.92 0.92 7.43
N GLY A 73 -2.70 -0.11 7.66
CA GLY A 73 -4.14 -0.07 7.50
C GLY A 73 -4.79 -1.41 7.79
N ASN A 74 -6.07 -1.39 8.09
CA ASN A 74 -6.84 -2.59 8.38
C ASN A 74 -6.94 -3.52 7.16
N TYR A 75 -7.39 -4.76 7.38
CA TYR A 75 -7.69 -5.68 6.29
C TYR A 75 -8.69 -5.04 5.31
N GLY A 76 -8.46 -5.18 4.00
CA GLY A 76 -9.32 -4.59 2.97
C GLY A 76 -9.25 -3.05 2.84
N SER A 77 -8.33 -2.37 3.53
CA SER A 77 -8.18 -0.90 3.42
C SER A 77 -7.55 -0.41 2.12
N GLY A 78 -7.05 -1.31 1.27
CA GLY A 78 -6.43 -0.95 -0.01
C GLY A 78 -4.90 -0.77 0.07
N LYS A 79 -4.21 -1.37 1.04
CA LYS A 79 -2.72 -1.32 1.15
C LYS A 79 -2.04 -1.78 -0.13
N SER A 80 -2.41 -2.95 -0.64
CA SER A 80 -1.85 -3.53 -1.86
C SER A 80 -2.15 -2.66 -3.10
N HIS A 81 -3.32 -2.03 -3.16
CA HIS A 81 -3.65 -1.04 -4.19
C HIS A 81 -2.73 0.20 -4.13
N LEU A 82 -2.48 0.72 -2.92
CA LEU A 82 -1.57 1.84 -2.74
C LEU A 82 -0.14 1.46 -3.12
N ILE A 83 0.32 0.28 -2.72
CA ILE A 83 1.64 -0.24 -3.11
C ILE A 83 1.75 -0.29 -4.64
N ALA A 84 0.79 -0.92 -5.31
CA ALA A 84 0.77 -1.04 -6.76
C ALA A 84 0.77 0.33 -7.45
N PHE A 85 -0.01 1.29 -6.93
CA PHE A 85 0.00 2.68 -7.41
C PHE A 85 1.39 3.32 -7.27
N LEU A 86 1.99 3.28 -6.08
CA LEU A 86 3.31 3.91 -5.82
C LEU A 86 4.41 3.28 -6.66
N VAL A 87 4.46 1.95 -6.74
CA VAL A 87 5.46 1.21 -7.52
C VAL A 87 5.36 1.53 -9.01
N SER A 88 4.14 1.57 -9.56
CA SER A 88 3.92 1.92 -10.96
C SER A 88 4.39 3.34 -11.29
N ILE A 89 4.13 4.31 -10.41
CA ILE A 89 4.54 5.71 -10.57
C ILE A 89 6.06 5.88 -10.49
N ILE A 90 6.72 5.15 -9.59
CA ILE A 90 8.18 5.21 -9.43
C ILE A 90 8.88 4.59 -10.65
N ASN A 91 8.40 3.43 -11.09
CA ASN A 91 9.05 2.67 -12.16
C ASN A 91 8.76 3.21 -13.57
N ASN A 92 7.68 3.98 -13.76
CA ASN A 92 7.29 4.47 -15.07
C ASN A 92 6.92 5.95 -15.05
N GLU A 93 7.81 6.76 -15.60
CA GLU A 93 7.65 8.22 -15.66
C GLU A 93 6.40 8.64 -16.47
N SER A 94 6.07 7.91 -17.55
CA SER A 94 4.91 8.24 -18.40
C SER A 94 3.57 8.11 -17.66
N TYR A 95 3.52 7.31 -16.61
CA TYR A 95 2.30 7.10 -15.81
C TYR A 95 1.97 8.25 -14.87
N ARG A 96 2.94 9.11 -14.56
CA ARG A 96 2.75 10.25 -13.66
C ARG A 96 1.68 11.22 -14.16
N SER A 97 1.56 11.38 -15.48
CA SER A 97 0.53 12.20 -16.10
C SER A 97 -0.89 11.69 -15.91
N LEU A 98 -1.07 10.38 -15.61
CA LEU A 98 -2.37 9.75 -15.37
C LEU A 98 -2.94 10.03 -13.97
N ILE A 99 -2.13 10.55 -13.04
CA ILE A 99 -2.56 10.87 -11.68
C ILE A 99 -3.57 12.01 -11.72
N LYS A 100 -4.80 11.75 -11.25
CA LYS A 100 -5.88 12.75 -11.22
C LYS A 100 -5.62 13.89 -10.23
N ASN A 101 -5.09 13.56 -9.06
CA ASN A 101 -4.77 14.55 -8.04
C ASN A 101 -3.57 15.41 -8.48
N ALA A 102 -3.82 16.69 -8.72
CA ALA A 102 -2.83 17.62 -9.28
C ALA A 102 -1.61 17.84 -8.37
N LYS A 103 -1.79 17.85 -7.04
CA LYS A 103 -0.69 18.04 -6.08
C LYS A 103 0.22 16.83 -6.04
N VAL A 104 -0.38 15.64 -5.97
CA VAL A 104 0.35 14.36 -5.99
C VAL A 104 1.06 14.17 -7.32
N ARG A 105 0.41 14.50 -8.46
CA ARG A 105 1.04 14.46 -9.77
C ARG A 105 2.28 15.35 -9.83
N LYS A 106 2.17 16.60 -9.36
CA LYS A 106 3.31 17.56 -9.33
C LYS A 106 4.46 17.06 -8.44
N ALA A 107 4.15 16.37 -7.35
CA ALA A 107 5.17 15.75 -6.51
C ALA A 107 5.82 14.54 -7.21
N ALA A 108 5.02 13.69 -7.87
CA ALA A 108 5.52 12.54 -8.61
C ALA A 108 6.43 12.92 -9.78
N GLU A 109 6.15 14.03 -10.47
CA GLU A 109 6.98 14.55 -11.57
C GLU A 109 8.42 14.88 -11.16
N LYS A 110 8.67 15.12 -9.88
CA LYS A 110 10.02 15.39 -9.33
C LYS A 110 10.85 14.13 -9.10
N ILE A 111 10.26 12.93 -9.14
CA ILE A 111 10.97 11.68 -8.88
C ILE A 111 12.04 11.48 -9.96
N SER A 112 13.30 11.44 -9.55
CA SER A 112 14.46 11.22 -10.42
C SER A 112 15.03 9.81 -10.30
N ARG A 113 14.80 9.16 -9.16
CA ARG A 113 15.35 7.85 -8.82
C ARG A 113 14.72 6.72 -9.64
N LYS A 114 15.55 5.73 -9.97
CA LYS A 114 15.17 4.50 -10.65
C LYS A 114 15.63 3.30 -9.82
N PHE A 115 14.92 2.17 -9.94
CA PHE A 115 15.21 1.02 -9.12
C PHE A 115 15.17 -0.30 -9.90
N PHE A 116 15.98 -1.26 -9.46
CA PHE A 116 15.67 -2.67 -9.60
C PHE A 116 14.61 -3.01 -8.56
N THR A 117 13.43 -3.39 -9.00
CA THR A 117 12.28 -3.59 -8.11
C THR A 117 12.05 -5.07 -7.85
N VAL A 118 11.96 -5.43 -6.58
CA VAL A 118 11.60 -6.77 -6.10
C VAL A 118 10.40 -6.62 -5.17
N GLN A 119 9.42 -7.49 -5.36
CA GLN A 119 8.19 -7.46 -4.59
C GLN A 119 7.72 -8.85 -4.27
N PHE A 120 7.38 -9.09 -3.01
CA PHE A 120 6.84 -10.37 -2.56
C PHE A 120 5.90 -10.21 -1.38
N GLU A 121 4.98 -11.15 -1.29
CA GLU A 121 4.05 -11.30 -0.18
C GLU A 121 4.58 -12.35 0.80
N LEU A 122 4.51 -12.05 2.08
CA LEU A 122 4.86 -13.00 3.13
C LEU A 122 3.67 -13.90 3.45
N GLN A 123 3.95 -15.19 3.54
CA GLN A 123 2.97 -16.17 4.00
C GLN A 123 3.27 -16.59 5.45
N PRO A 124 2.26 -17.02 6.23
CA PRO A 124 2.44 -17.46 7.61
C PRO A 124 3.20 -18.79 7.67
N VAL A 125 4.52 -18.72 7.61
CA VAL A 125 5.44 -19.87 7.67
C VAL A 125 6.46 -19.67 8.79
N ASP A 126 6.91 -20.76 9.42
CA ASP A 126 7.88 -20.75 10.51
C ASP A 126 9.34 -20.77 9.95
N VAL A 127 9.71 -19.70 9.28
CA VAL A 127 11.08 -19.44 8.81
C VAL A 127 11.50 -18.04 9.19
N ASP A 128 12.81 -17.78 9.30
CA ASP A 128 13.32 -16.44 9.57
C ASP A 128 13.03 -15.49 8.42
N LEU A 129 12.59 -14.28 8.73
CA LEU A 129 12.31 -13.24 7.73
C LEU A 129 13.55 -12.95 6.88
N SER A 130 14.73 -12.92 7.48
CA SER A 130 15.99 -12.70 6.75
C SER A 130 16.23 -13.77 5.68
N PHE A 131 16.00 -15.04 6.02
CA PHE A 131 16.15 -16.15 5.05
C PHE A 131 15.15 -16.02 3.90
N PHE A 132 13.87 -15.76 4.22
CA PHE A 132 12.83 -15.57 3.21
C PHE A 132 13.14 -14.37 2.30
N PHE A 133 13.52 -13.26 2.89
CA PHE A 133 13.84 -12.02 2.20
C PHE A 133 14.97 -12.20 1.17
N PHE A 134 16.09 -12.74 1.57
CA PHE A 134 17.23 -12.90 0.67
C PHE A 134 16.96 -13.97 -0.41
N ARG A 135 16.21 -15.02 -0.09
CA ARG A 135 15.81 -16.03 -1.07
C ARG A 135 14.92 -15.44 -2.17
N GLU A 136 13.92 -14.66 -1.81
CA GLU A 136 13.02 -14.02 -2.79
C GLU A 136 13.78 -12.93 -3.57
N LEU A 137 14.66 -12.19 -2.92
CA LEU A 137 15.52 -11.21 -3.57
C LEU A 137 16.38 -11.85 -4.66
N GLU A 138 17.11 -12.93 -4.34
CA GLU A 138 17.93 -13.68 -5.31
C GLU A 138 17.08 -14.19 -6.48
N LYS A 139 15.98 -14.87 -6.17
CA LYS A 139 15.07 -15.45 -7.16
C LYS A 139 14.53 -14.41 -8.14
N GLN A 140 13.98 -13.32 -7.62
CA GLN A 140 13.31 -12.32 -8.46
C GLN A 140 14.29 -11.47 -9.25
N ILE A 141 15.43 -11.09 -8.68
CA ILE A 141 16.48 -10.36 -9.41
C ILE A 141 17.01 -11.22 -10.57
N LYS A 142 17.23 -12.50 -10.33
CA LYS A 142 17.64 -13.41 -11.39
C LYS A 142 16.57 -13.57 -12.49
N GLN A 143 15.29 -13.71 -12.10
CA GLN A 143 14.18 -13.88 -13.04
C GLN A 143 13.88 -12.63 -13.85
N ALA A 144 13.83 -11.46 -13.19
CA ALA A 144 13.41 -10.22 -13.84
C ALA A 144 14.56 -9.54 -14.63
N TYR A 145 15.79 -9.67 -14.15
CA TYR A 145 16.93 -8.90 -14.69
C TYR A 145 18.09 -9.76 -15.18
N GLY A 146 18.06 -11.09 -14.98
CA GLY A 146 19.14 -11.99 -15.35
C GLY A 146 20.44 -11.77 -14.56
N ILE A 147 20.38 -11.11 -13.40
CA ILE A 147 21.53 -10.77 -12.56
C ILE A 147 21.67 -11.82 -11.45
N GLU A 148 22.85 -12.35 -11.27
CA GLU A 148 23.19 -13.17 -10.10
C GLU A 148 23.76 -12.27 -9.00
N ILE A 149 23.15 -12.33 -7.82
CA ILE A 149 23.59 -11.60 -6.64
C ILE A 149 24.23 -12.53 -5.62
N PRO A 150 25.03 -12.02 -4.68
CA PRO A 150 25.61 -12.80 -3.59
C PRO A 150 24.49 -13.52 -2.79
N LYS A 151 24.74 -14.80 -2.49
CA LYS A 151 23.79 -15.65 -1.76
C LYS A 151 23.98 -15.53 -0.26
N LEU A 152 22.87 -15.55 0.47
CA LEU A 152 22.93 -15.69 1.92
C LEU A 152 23.50 -17.08 2.26
N THR A 153 24.54 -17.11 3.08
CA THR A 153 25.16 -18.35 3.57
C THR A 153 25.07 -18.41 5.09
N LYS A 154 25.38 -19.59 5.67
CA LYS A 154 25.44 -19.75 7.13
C LYS A 154 26.55 -18.91 7.77
N ASP A 155 27.55 -18.52 6.99
CA ASP A 155 28.69 -17.71 7.43
C ASP A 155 28.41 -16.20 7.30
N THR A 156 27.23 -15.81 6.81
CA THR A 156 26.84 -14.40 6.72
C THR A 156 26.52 -13.86 8.12
N ILE A 157 27.47 -13.14 8.68
CA ILE A 157 27.37 -12.61 10.06
C ILE A 157 26.66 -11.23 10.06
N ASN A 158 26.86 -10.45 9.00
CA ASN A 158 26.40 -9.06 8.93
C ASN A 158 25.49 -8.83 7.72
N PHE A 159 24.20 -8.70 7.97
CA PHE A 159 23.21 -8.45 6.91
C PHE A 159 23.39 -7.08 6.23
N LYS A 160 23.93 -6.08 6.93
CA LYS A 160 24.17 -4.76 6.37
C LYS A 160 25.25 -4.82 5.28
N ASP A 161 26.36 -5.50 5.56
CA ASP A 161 27.46 -5.67 4.59
C ASP A 161 27.01 -6.52 3.41
N HIS A 162 26.22 -7.57 3.67
CA HIS A 162 25.68 -8.43 2.61
C HIS A 162 24.72 -7.67 1.68
N LEU A 163 23.85 -6.81 2.21
CA LEU A 163 23.00 -5.94 1.40
C LEU A 163 23.81 -4.91 0.61
N ALA A 164 24.87 -4.36 1.19
CA ALA A 164 25.77 -3.44 0.48
C ALA A 164 26.43 -4.13 -0.72
N GLU A 165 26.92 -5.36 -0.56
CA GLU A 165 27.51 -6.16 -1.64
C GLU A 165 26.48 -6.46 -2.77
N ILE A 166 25.23 -6.75 -2.41
CA ILE A 166 24.13 -6.92 -3.37
C ILE A 166 23.90 -5.63 -4.16
N ILE A 167 23.80 -4.49 -3.46
CA ILE A 167 23.58 -3.18 -4.10
C ILE A 167 24.75 -2.82 -5.02
N GLU A 168 25.99 -3.07 -4.62
CA GLU A 168 27.17 -2.87 -5.46
C GLU A 168 27.12 -3.76 -6.72
N THR A 169 26.72 -5.03 -6.56
CA THR A 169 26.54 -5.95 -7.69
C THR A 169 25.51 -5.43 -8.69
N LEU A 170 24.40 -4.88 -8.20
CA LEU A 170 23.34 -4.28 -9.04
C LEU A 170 23.84 -3.00 -9.73
N LYS A 171 24.52 -2.13 -9.01
CA LYS A 171 25.11 -0.89 -9.55
C LYS A 171 26.21 -1.15 -10.59
N ALA A 172 26.93 -2.25 -10.50
CA ALA A 172 27.86 -2.67 -11.54
C ALA A 172 27.17 -2.99 -12.87
N LYS A 173 25.86 -3.33 -12.85
CA LYS A 173 25.05 -3.57 -14.06
C LYS A 173 24.38 -2.31 -14.57
N ASP A 174 23.83 -1.50 -13.68
CA ASP A 174 23.21 -0.21 -14.00
C ASP A 174 23.45 0.79 -12.85
N PRO A 175 24.46 1.66 -12.96
CA PRO A 175 24.78 2.62 -11.90
C PRO A 175 23.68 3.64 -11.61
N SER A 176 22.71 3.80 -12.53
CA SER A 176 21.60 4.74 -12.38
C SER A 176 20.46 4.21 -11.51
N LYS A 177 20.48 2.92 -11.15
CA LYS A 177 19.41 2.26 -10.41
C LYS A 177 19.82 1.86 -9.00
N GLY A 178 18.98 2.19 -8.02
CA GLY A 178 19.03 1.60 -6.70
C GLY A 178 18.27 0.27 -6.61
N LEU A 179 18.09 -0.24 -5.40
CA LEU A 179 17.29 -1.44 -5.11
C LEU A 179 16.01 -1.03 -4.39
N MET A 180 14.84 -1.40 -4.92
CA MET A 180 13.54 -1.24 -4.23
C MET A 180 12.99 -2.61 -3.87
N VAL A 181 12.73 -2.83 -2.58
CA VAL A 181 12.15 -4.07 -2.07
C VAL A 181 10.82 -3.75 -1.41
N ILE A 182 9.77 -4.44 -1.85
CA ILE A 182 8.43 -4.33 -1.33
C ILE A 182 8.04 -5.65 -0.67
N VAL A 183 7.61 -5.58 0.59
CA VAL A 183 7.22 -6.74 1.38
C VAL A 183 5.79 -6.54 1.88
N ASP A 184 4.86 -7.30 1.32
CA ASP A 184 3.45 -7.25 1.71
C ASP A 184 3.14 -8.30 2.81
N GLU A 185 2.05 -8.07 3.55
CA GLU A 185 1.49 -8.96 4.60
C GLU A 185 2.48 -9.31 5.73
N VAL A 186 3.32 -8.35 6.17
CA VAL A 186 4.29 -8.56 7.26
C VAL A 186 3.59 -8.92 8.57
N SER A 187 2.40 -8.39 8.82
CA SER A 187 1.64 -8.68 10.05
C SER A 187 1.27 -10.14 10.21
N ASP A 188 0.75 -10.76 9.15
CA ASP A 188 0.31 -12.16 9.18
C ASP A 188 1.48 -13.11 9.40
N PHE A 189 2.61 -12.79 8.76
CA PHE A 189 3.85 -13.53 8.95
C PHE A 189 4.36 -13.46 10.40
N LEU A 190 4.28 -12.29 11.05
CA LEU A 190 4.74 -12.11 12.43
C LEU A 190 3.77 -12.75 13.44
N GLN A 191 2.45 -12.65 13.22
CA GLN A 191 1.44 -13.21 14.12
C GLN A 191 1.54 -14.74 14.26
N ALA A 192 2.01 -15.42 13.22
CA ALA A 192 2.22 -16.88 13.24
C ALA A 192 3.39 -17.32 14.13
N LYS A 193 4.19 -16.40 14.68
CA LYS A 193 5.46 -16.69 15.36
C LYS A 193 5.42 -16.51 16.88
N GLN A 194 6.47 -17.01 17.54
CA GLN A 194 6.73 -16.77 18.95
C GLN A 194 7.41 -15.42 19.18
N SER A 195 7.26 -14.81 20.36
CA SER A 195 7.78 -13.46 20.66
C SER A 195 9.28 -13.31 20.38
N PHE A 196 10.11 -14.33 20.65
CA PHE A 196 11.55 -14.24 20.38
C PHE A 196 11.89 -14.23 18.88
N GLN A 197 11.11 -14.92 18.05
CA GLN A 197 11.26 -14.92 16.60
C GLN A 197 10.82 -13.57 16.02
N ILE A 198 9.70 -13.03 16.50
CA ILE A 198 9.21 -11.69 16.13
C ILE A 198 10.29 -10.64 16.44
N LYS A 199 10.91 -10.71 17.61
CA LYS A 199 11.98 -9.79 18.00
C LYS A 199 13.17 -9.85 17.03
N ARG A 200 13.56 -11.05 16.62
CA ARG A 200 14.65 -11.25 15.65
C ARG A 200 14.28 -10.69 14.27
N ASP A 201 13.07 -10.92 13.81
CA ASP A 201 12.58 -10.43 12.53
C ASP A 201 12.48 -8.89 12.51
N PHE A 202 12.02 -8.29 13.61
CA PHE A 202 12.06 -6.84 13.77
C PHE A 202 13.48 -6.27 13.77
N GLN A 203 14.42 -6.95 14.40
CA GLN A 203 15.83 -6.54 14.36
C GLN A 203 16.38 -6.60 12.93
N PHE A 204 16.00 -7.60 12.16
CA PHE A 204 16.35 -7.67 10.74
C PHE A 204 15.76 -6.51 9.94
N LEU A 205 14.44 -6.21 10.08
CA LEU A 205 13.81 -5.06 9.44
C LEU A 205 14.48 -3.74 9.80
N ARG A 206 14.95 -3.59 11.06
CA ARG A 206 15.70 -2.42 11.49
C ARG A 206 17.03 -2.28 10.74
N VAL A 207 17.73 -3.40 10.53
CA VAL A 207 18.99 -3.40 9.76
C VAL A 207 18.73 -3.00 8.31
N VAL A 208 17.70 -3.57 7.67
CA VAL A 208 17.34 -3.22 6.29
C VAL A 208 16.95 -1.74 6.18
N ALA A 209 16.15 -1.23 7.12
CA ALA A 209 15.78 0.18 7.15
C ALA A 209 16.99 1.11 7.38
N GLN A 210 18.01 0.66 8.12
CA GLN A 210 19.27 1.40 8.24
C GLN A 210 20.02 1.43 6.90
N VAL A 211 20.03 0.33 6.16
CA VAL A 211 20.65 0.30 4.83
C VAL A 211 19.98 1.29 3.87
N CYS A 212 18.66 1.47 3.96
CA CYS A 212 17.96 2.50 3.16
C CYS A 212 18.47 3.92 3.42
N GLN A 213 18.92 4.22 4.65
CA GLN A 213 19.49 5.53 4.98
C GLN A 213 20.95 5.70 4.52
N ASP A 214 21.67 4.60 4.41
CA ASP A 214 23.12 4.62 4.14
C ASP A 214 23.44 4.30 2.67
N GLN A 215 22.51 3.67 1.94
CA GLN A 215 22.69 3.16 0.59
C GLN A 215 21.53 3.54 -0.32
N ASP A 216 21.68 3.32 -1.62
CA ASP A 216 20.63 3.55 -2.62
C ASP A 216 19.63 2.37 -2.64
N MET A 217 18.88 2.24 -1.56
CA MET A 217 17.88 1.20 -1.33
C MET A 217 16.61 1.78 -0.74
N LEU A 218 15.45 1.38 -1.24
CA LEU A 218 14.13 1.63 -0.64
C LEU A 218 13.53 0.32 -0.15
N LEU A 219 13.11 0.29 1.11
CA LEU A 219 12.24 -0.76 1.65
C LEU A 219 10.85 -0.18 1.87
N ALA A 220 9.83 -0.83 1.33
CA ALA A 220 8.42 -0.57 1.65
C ALA A 220 7.80 -1.85 2.22
N ILE A 221 7.16 -1.74 3.38
CA ILE A 221 6.46 -2.87 4.02
C ILE A 221 5.00 -2.51 4.25
N SER A 222 4.10 -3.50 4.14
CA SER A 222 2.73 -3.34 4.60
C SER A 222 2.49 -4.04 5.93
N MET A 223 1.70 -3.40 6.78
CA MET A 223 1.33 -3.92 8.09
C MET A 223 -0.13 -3.61 8.40
N GLN A 224 -0.77 -4.49 9.18
CA GLN A 224 -2.09 -4.24 9.74
C GLN A 224 -1.97 -3.42 11.03
N GLU A 225 -2.95 -2.55 11.28
CA GLU A 225 -2.98 -1.69 12.47
C GLU A 225 -3.09 -2.51 13.76
N ASP A 226 -3.86 -3.62 13.72
CA ASP A 226 -4.16 -4.48 14.86
C ASP A 226 -2.93 -5.20 15.42
N ILE A 227 -1.85 -5.31 14.66
CA ILE A 227 -0.64 -5.99 15.15
C ILE A 227 -0.08 -5.31 16.40
N TYR A 228 -0.23 -3.98 16.52
CA TYR A 228 0.24 -3.19 17.66
C TYR A 228 -0.57 -3.45 18.94
N SER A 229 -1.78 -3.95 18.81
CA SER A 229 -2.65 -4.34 19.93
C SER A 229 -2.41 -5.78 20.39
N SER A 230 -1.56 -6.54 19.69
CA SER A 230 -1.27 -7.93 20.03
C SER A 230 -0.48 -8.04 21.34
N PRO A 231 -0.91 -8.90 22.30
CA PRO A 231 -0.15 -9.16 23.52
C PRO A 231 1.28 -9.65 23.26
N LYS A 232 1.51 -10.35 22.14
CA LYS A 232 2.85 -10.84 21.74
C LYS A 232 3.81 -9.70 21.40
N LEU A 233 3.30 -8.53 21.01
CA LEU A 233 4.11 -7.37 20.66
C LEU A 233 4.24 -6.36 21.81
N SER A 234 3.38 -6.42 22.83
CA SER A 234 3.50 -5.57 24.01
C SER A 234 4.86 -5.71 24.69
N ASP A 235 5.40 -6.94 24.72
CA ASP A 235 6.72 -7.25 25.26
C ASP A 235 7.89 -6.71 24.40
N ILE A 236 7.59 -6.32 23.15
CA ILE A 236 8.57 -5.86 22.17
C ILE A 236 8.38 -4.37 21.81
N ALA A 237 7.45 -3.69 22.49
CA ALA A 237 7.08 -2.30 22.20
C ALA A 237 8.29 -1.32 22.21
N GLY A 238 9.30 -1.57 23.05
CA GLY A 238 10.51 -0.77 23.06
C GLY A 238 11.41 -0.95 21.83
N ASP A 239 11.45 -2.15 21.27
CA ASP A 239 12.18 -2.43 20.03
C ASP A 239 11.41 -1.89 18.81
N GLU A 240 10.08 -1.99 18.81
CA GLU A 240 9.21 -1.44 17.78
C GLU A 240 9.32 0.09 17.66
N ALA A 241 9.35 0.82 18.77
CA ALA A 241 9.53 2.27 18.76
C ALA A 241 10.84 2.68 18.07
N ARG A 242 11.95 1.99 18.34
CA ARG A 242 13.26 2.23 17.71
C ARG A 242 13.26 1.91 16.21
N ILE A 243 12.42 0.96 15.78
CA ILE A 243 12.27 0.61 14.38
C ILE A 243 11.43 1.68 13.67
N SER A 244 10.34 2.12 14.32
CA SER A 244 9.43 3.13 13.76
C SER A 244 10.12 4.47 13.46
N GLU A 245 11.17 4.84 14.18
CA GLU A 245 11.98 6.04 13.90
C GLU A 245 12.65 5.99 12.52
N ARG A 246 12.94 4.79 12.00
CA ARG A 246 13.61 4.57 10.70
C ARG A 246 12.62 4.45 9.54
N PHE A 247 11.33 4.43 9.84
CA PHE A 247 10.27 4.34 8.84
C PHE A 247 9.49 5.65 8.76
N GLN A 248 9.09 5.97 7.54
CA GLN A 248 7.99 6.89 7.29
C GLN A 248 6.70 6.09 7.25
N ASN A 249 5.70 6.51 8.00
CA ASN A 249 4.40 5.84 7.99
C ASN A 249 3.47 6.46 6.95
N ILE A 250 2.76 5.61 6.21
CA ILE A 250 1.59 5.97 5.42
C ILE A 250 0.41 5.20 6.02
N ILE A 251 -0.56 5.92 6.56
CA ILE A 251 -1.69 5.32 7.29
C ILE A 251 -2.95 5.45 6.46
N ILE A 252 -3.54 4.32 6.08
CA ILE A 252 -4.82 4.25 5.39
C ILE A 252 -5.92 4.10 6.44
N ARG A 253 -6.65 5.18 6.69
CA ARG A 253 -7.74 5.22 7.66
C ARG A 253 -9.05 4.71 7.06
N ARG A 254 -10.00 4.33 7.91
CA ARG A 254 -11.33 3.85 7.48
C ARG A 254 -12.10 4.89 6.65
N GLU A 255 -11.93 6.17 6.93
CA GLU A 255 -12.54 7.27 6.18
C GLU A 255 -12.10 7.28 4.72
N ALA A 256 -10.85 6.90 4.44
CA ALA A 256 -10.35 6.76 3.07
C ALA A 256 -11.11 5.66 2.30
N VAL A 257 -11.43 4.54 2.97
CA VAL A 257 -12.23 3.45 2.36
C VAL A 257 -13.65 3.93 2.05
N LYS A 258 -14.29 4.67 2.97
CA LYS A 258 -15.60 5.27 2.74
C LYS A 258 -15.62 6.17 1.50
N GLN A 259 -14.61 7.03 1.32
CA GLN A 259 -14.49 7.89 0.15
C GLN A 259 -14.34 7.08 -1.15
N VAL A 260 -13.56 6.01 -1.13
CA VAL A 260 -13.42 5.11 -2.29
C VAL A 260 -14.77 4.46 -2.65
N ILE A 261 -15.52 3.99 -1.65
CA ILE A 261 -16.85 3.41 -1.87
C ILE A 261 -17.78 4.45 -2.49
N ALA A 262 -17.88 5.64 -1.89
CA ALA A 262 -18.78 6.70 -2.33
C ALA A 262 -18.47 7.17 -3.78
N GLN A 263 -17.20 7.35 -4.11
CA GLN A 263 -16.80 7.95 -5.39
C GLN A 263 -16.61 6.92 -6.52
N ARG A 264 -16.21 5.70 -6.18
CA ARG A 264 -15.84 4.69 -7.18
C ARG A 264 -16.88 3.59 -7.36
N ILE A 265 -17.50 3.14 -6.27
CA ILE A 265 -18.43 1.99 -6.30
C ILE A 265 -19.86 2.47 -6.49
N VAL A 266 -20.28 3.50 -5.76
CA VAL A 266 -21.68 3.99 -5.72
C VAL A 266 -21.75 5.49 -6.05
N SER A 267 -21.09 5.89 -7.13
CA SER A 267 -21.12 7.30 -7.53
C SER A 267 -22.55 7.78 -7.82
N LYS A 268 -22.81 9.06 -7.52
CA LYS A 268 -24.14 9.65 -7.65
C LYS A 268 -24.10 10.99 -8.38
N THR A 269 -25.12 11.25 -9.14
CA THR A 269 -25.40 12.57 -9.68
C THR A 269 -26.00 13.48 -8.63
N LYS A 270 -25.99 14.78 -8.85
CA LYS A 270 -26.66 15.75 -7.95
C LYS A 270 -28.15 15.44 -7.74
N GLN A 271 -28.83 14.97 -8.80
CA GLN A 271 -30.24 14.61 -8.72
C GLN A 271 -30.46 13.40 -7.81
N GLN A 272 -29.63 12.35 -7.97
CA GLN A 272 -29.67 11.16 -7.11
C GLN A 272 -29.39 11.49 -5.64
N HIS A 273 -28.47 12.42 -5.34
CA HIS A 273 -28.25 12.92 -3.97
C HIS A 273 -29.53 13.51 -3.36
N ILE A 274 -30.21 14.38 -4.11
CA ILE A 274 -31.46 15.01 -3.64
C ILE A 274 -32.55 13.95 -3.40
N GLU A 275 -32.68 12.97 -4.29
CA GLU A 275 -33.66 11.90 -4.14
C GLU A 275 -33.40 11.01 -2.93
N ILE A 276 -32.12 10.67 -2.67
CA ILE A 276 -31.73 9.91 -1.49
C ILE A 276 -32.02 10.71 -0.22
N GLU A 277 -31.66 11.99 -0.19
CA GLU A 277 -31.96 12.89 0.95
C GLU A 277 -33.44 12.92 1.28
N GLN A 278 -34.29 13.08 0.25
CA GLN A 278 -35.74 13.05 0.42
C GLN A 278 -36.25 11.72 0.98
N LYS A 279 -35.70 10.61 0.53
CA LYS A 279 -36.05 9.26 1.03
C LYS A 279 -35.55 9.01 2.45
N LEU A 280 -34.42 9.58 2.84
CA LEU A 280 -33.87 9.47 4.21
C LEU A 280 -34.59 10.40 5.22
N LYS A 281 -35.23 11.48 4.77
CA LYS A 281 -35.88 12.47 5.63
C LYS A 281 -36.83 11.88 6.70
N PRO A 282 -37.67 10.85 6.42
CA PRO A 282 -38.54 10.25 7.45
C PRO A 282 -37.76 9.50 8.55
N PHE A 283 -36.50 9.18 8.34
CA PHE A 283 -35.64 8.44 9.27
C PHE A 283 -34.73 9.38 10.08
N ILE A 284 -34.42 10.58 9.55
CA ILE A 284 -33.58 11.59 10.22
C ILE A 284 -34.18 11.97 11.56
N ASP A 285 -35.50 12.20 11.60
CA ASP A 285 -36.22 12.61 12.83
C ASP A 285 -36.44 11.47 13.84
N LYS A 286 -36.16 10.22 13.45
CA LYS A 286 -36.48 9.03 14.25
C LYS A 286 -35.26 8.27 14.72
N ILE A 287 -34.13 8.44 14.03
CA ILE A 287 -32.89 7.70 14.28
C ILE A 287 -31.74 8.69 14.43
N GLU A 288 -31.28 8.85 15.67
CA GLU A 288 -30.23 9.81 16.04
C GLU A 288 -28.94 9.62 15.21
N ASP A 289 -28.52 8.38 14.92
CA ASP A 289 -27.34 8.09 14.11
C ASP A 289 -27.50 8.60 12.67
N VAL A 290 -28.70 8.46 12.07
CA VAL A 290 -28.99 8.99 10.73
C VAL A 290 -28.95 10.51 10.72
N ALA A 291 -29.50 11.15 11.75
CA ALA A 291 -29.49 12.61 11.90
C ALA A 291 -28.05 13.15 12.02
N ASN A 292 -27.22 12.48 12.83
CA ASN A 292 -25.84 12.91 13.10
C ASN A 292 -24.88 12.66 11.94
N LYS A 293 -25.16 11.67 11.07
CA LYS A 293 -24.31 11.26 9.95
C LYS A 293 -25.02 11.35 8.59
N GLN A 294 -25.99 12.26 8.46
CA GLN A 294 -26.87 12.35 7.28
C GLN A 294 -26.08 12.37 5.96
N GLU A 295 -25.03 13.17 5.88
CA GLU A 295 -24.22 13.31 4.67
C GLU A 295 -23.50 12.00 4.32
N GLU A 296 -22.96 11.28 5.31
CA GLU A 296 -22.35 9.96 5.10
C GLU A 296 -23.37 8.93 4.62
N TYR A 297 -24.59 8.93 5.17
CA TYR A 297 -25.67 8.03 4.71
C TYR A 297 -26.06 8.29 3.25
N ILE A 298 -26.07 9.54 2.81
CA ILE A 298 -26.36 9.91 1.42
C ILE A 298 -25.20 9.45 0.53
N GLU A 299 -23.96 9.77 0.91
CA GLU A 299 -22.78 9.45 0.10
C GLU A 299 -22.54 7.95 -0.05
N LEU A 300 -22.72 7.19 1.02
CA LEU A 300 -22.47 5.74 1.02
C LEU A 300 -23.66 4.91 0.55
N PHE A 301 -24.84 5.50 0.40
CA PHE A 301 -26.03 4.75 -0.03
C PHE A 301 -25.76 3.85 -1.24
N PRO A 302 -26.13 2.57 -1.24
CA PRO A 302 -27.06 1.89 -0.31
C PRO A 302 -26.40 1.28 0.94
N PHE A 303 -25.12 1.53 1.19
CA PHE A 303 -24.43 1.06 2.39
C PHE A 303 -24.67 1.99 3.57
N THR A 304 -24.50 1.48 4.78
CA THR A 304 -24.57 2.30 6.00
C THR A 304 -23.17 2.71 6.46
N PRO A 305 -23.00 3.94 7.00
CA PRO A 305 -21.78 4.30 7.69
C PRO A 305 -21.53 3.34 8.87
N GLY A 306 -20.41 2.68 8.94
CA GLY A 306 -20.06 1.78 10.02
C GLY A 306 -19.48 2.49 11.24
#